data_26d391b55ca23618e137236698efcef2
#
_entry.id   26d391b55ca23618e137236698efcef2
#
_cell.length_a   1.000
_cell.length_b   1.000
_cell.length_c   1.000
_cell.angle_alpha   90.00
_cell.angle_beta   90.00
_cell.angle_gamma   90.00
#
_symmetry.space_group_name_H-M   'P 1'
#
loop_
_entity.id
_entity.type
_entity.pdbx_description
1 polymer ?
#
loop_
_entity_poly.entity_id
_entity_poly.type
_entity_poly.pdbx_seq_one_letter_code
_entity_poly.pdbx_strand_id
1 'polypeptide(L)'
;AGKTASLFAASCRIGGMVTGVSEPDLDALTRYGRHVGMCFQVVDDVLDITATDDVLGKPSGQDLVEGVYTLPVIYALAGSDALRALLARPLDAGRLAEARQLATTNGAVEAALGVASDHAAKAGDALAGAEGLDPVVCEALGRLVEGLVERDS
;
A
#
# COMPACT_ATOMS: atom_id res chain seq x y z
N ALA A 1 -3.78 -7.77 1.14
CA ALA A 1 -3.88 -6.96 -0.10
C ALA A 1 -5.22 -7.12 -0.81
N GLY A 2 -5.74 -8.33 -1.00
CA GLY A 2 -6.98 -8.56 -1.77
C GLY A 2 -8.22 -7.84 -1.21
N LYS A 3 -8.45 -7.86 0.10
CA LYS A 3 -9.64 -7.27 0.73
C LYS A 3 -9.67 -5.75 0.59
N THR A 4 -8.59 -5.05 0.89
CA THR A 4 -8.50 -3.59 0.79
C THR A 4 -8.68 -3.14 -0.66
N ALA A 5 -7.93 -3.71 -1.60
CA ALA A 5 -8.03 -3.35 -3.01
C ALA A 5 -9.44 -3.60 -3.60
N SER A 6 -10.11 -4.68 -3.19
CA SER A 6 -11.49 -4.97 -3.63
C SER A 6 -12.48 -3.93 -3.09
N LEU A 7 -12.31 -3.47 -1.85
CA LEU A 7 -13.17 -2.46 -1.26
C LEU A 7 -13.04 -1.11 -1.99
N PHE A 8 -11.80 -0.66 -2.24
CA PHE A 8 -11.55 0.57 -3.00
C PHE A 8 -12.12 0.47 -4.43
N ALA A 9 -11.89 -0.65 -5.12
CA ALA A 9 -12.43 -0.88 -6.45
C ALA A 9 -13.97 -0.84 -6.47
N ALA A 10 -14.62 -1.51 -5.51
CA ALA A 10 -16.07 -1.50 -5.39
C ALA A 10 -16.62 -0.10 -5.09
N SER A 11 -15.98 0.66 -4.20
CA SER A 11 -16.39 2.02 -3.87
C SER A 11 -16.32 2.95 -5.08
N CYS A 12 -15.23 2.91 -5.84
CA CYS A 12 -15.10 3.70 -7.07
C CYS A 12 -16.14 3.29 -8.12
N ARG A 13 -16.37 1.98 -8.32
CA ARG A 13 -17.39 1.49 -9.25
C ARG A 13 -18.80 1.93 -8.86
N ILE A 14 -19.15 1.81 -7.58
CA ILE A 14 -20.46 2.23 -7.07
C ILE A 14 -20.67 3.74 -7.28
N GLY A 15 -19.65 4.56 -7.01
CA GLY A 15 -19.69 6.01 -7.28
C GLY A 15 -20.00 6.31 -8.75
N GLY A 16 -19.30 5.65 -9.68
CA GLY A 16 -19.56 5.79 -11.11
C GLY A 16 -20.96 5.31 -11.52
N MET A 17 -21.44 4.19 -10.96
CA MET A 17 -22.80 3.70 -11.24
C MET A 17 -23.88 4.68 -10.80
N VAL A 18 -23.74 5.31 -9.64
CA VAL A 18 -24.69 6.29 -9.11
C VAL A 18 -24.76 7.55 -9.99
N THR A 19 -23.64 7.94 -10.56
CA THR A 19 -23.55 9.12 -11.46
C THR A 19 -23.90 8.79 -12.92
N GLY A 20 -24.08 7.53 -13.26
CA GLY A 20 -24.51 7.10 -14.59
C GLY A 20 -23.44 7.25 -15.68
N VAL A 21 -22.15 7.13 -15.32
CA VAL A 21 -21.07 7.15 -16.30
C VAL A 21 -21.11 5.91 -17.20
N SER A 22 -20.42 5.97 -18.33
CA SER A 22 -20.36 4.86 -19.30
C SER A 22 -19.69 3.61 -18.73
N GLU A 23 -19.96 2.42 -19.31
CA GLU A 23 -19.27 1.19 -18.89
C GLU A 23 -17.73 1.27 -19.03
N PRO A 24 -17.13 1.85 -20.10
CA PRO A 24 -15.69 2.07 -20.14
C PRO A 24 -15.16 2.93 -18.98
N ASP A 25 -15.87 3.97 -18.59
CA ASP A 25 -15.50 4.84 -17.46
C ASP A 25 -15.69 4.12 -16.11
N LEU A 26 -16.73 3.28 -15.97
CA LEU A 26 -16.90 2.40 -14.81
C LEU A 26 -15.72 1.43 -14.64
N ASP A 27 -15.25 0.87 -15.74
CA ASP A 27 -14.09 -0.02 -15.72
C ASP A 27 -12.79 0.75 -15.40
N ALA A 28 -12.64 1.98 -15.90
CA ALA A 28 -11.53 2.86 -15.55
C ALA A 28 -11.52 3.18 -14.04
N LEU A 29 -12.66 3.60 -13.48
CA LEU A 29 -12.82 3.85 -12.05
C LEU A 29 -12.57 2.59 -11.20
N THR A 30 -12.98 1.42 -11.67
CA THR A 30 -12.74 0.15 -10.99
C THR A 30 -11.25 -0.19 -10.94
N ARG A 31 -10.53 0.00 -12.06
CA ARG A 31 -9.06 -0.18 -12.13
C ARG A 31 -8.35 0.84 -11.24
N TYR A 32 -8.73 2.11 -11.32
CA TYR A 32 -8.21 3.16 -10.45
C TYR A 32 -8.33 2.76 -8.98
N GLY A 33 -9.53 2.44 -8.51
CA GLY A 33 -9.78 2.06 -7.13
C GLY A 33 -8.98 0.84 -6.69
N ARG A 34 -8.82 -0.17 -7.58
CA ARG A 34 -7.98 -1.33 -7.31
C ARG A 34 -6.52 -0.95 -7.06
N HIS A 35 -5.97 -0.08 -7.91
CA HIS A 35 -4.58 0.33 -7.79
C HIS A 35 -4.34 1.25 -6.60
N VAL A 36 -5.26 2.19 -6.33
CA VAL A 36 -5.22 3.00 -5.10
C VAL A 36 -5.22 2.11 -3.86
N GLY A 37 -6.10 1.11 -3.79
CA GLY A 37 -6.16 0.20 -2.66
C GLY A 37 -4.92 -0.68 -2.50
N MET A 38 -4.23 -1.04 -3.60
CA MET A 38 -2.95 -1.73 -3.54
C MET A 38 -1.83 -0.80 -3.07
N CYS A 39 -1.76 0.44 -3.60
CA CYS A 39 -0.82 1.46 -3.16
C CYS A 39 -0.98 1.72 -1.66
N PHE A 40 -2.21 2.00 -1.21
CA PHE A 40 -2.54 2.22 0.20
C PHE A 40 -2.06 1.07 1.10
N GLN A 41 -2.32 -0.18 0.69
CA GLN A 41 -1.92 -1.34 1.49
C GLN A 41 -0.40 -1.47 1.60
N VAL A 42 0.34 -1.24 0.52
CA VAL A 42 1.81 -1.32 0.57
C VAL A 42 2.40 -0.22 1.44
N VAL A 43 1.86 1.00 1.36
CA VAL A 43 2.27 2.12 2.22
C VAL A 43 1.96 1.80 3.69
N ASP A 44 0.78 1.28 4.02
CA ASP A 44 0.40 0.87 5.38
C ASP A 44 1.34 -0.23 5.90
N ASP A 45 1.68 -1.22 5.09
CA ASP A 45 2.63 -2.29 5.40
C ASP A 45 4.06 -1.74 5.70
N VAL A 46 4.48 -0.70 4.98
CA VAL A 46 5.77 0.00 5.21
C VAL A 46 5.71 0.78 6.53
N LEU A 47 4.65 1.54 6.75
CA LEU A 47 4.46 2.32 7.98
C LEU A 47 4.45 1.44 9.23
N ASP A 48 3.82 0.27 9.19
CA ASP A 48 3.82 -0.66 10.34
C ASP A 48 5.24 -1.06 10.75
N ILE A 49 6.19 -1.11 9.81
CA ILE A 49 7.59 -1.46 10.09
C ILE A 49 8.44 -0.22 10.46
N THR A 50 8.22 0.93 9.80
CA THR A 50 9.11 2.10 9.89
C THR A 50 8.68 3.11 10.94
N ALA A 51 7.38 3.34 11.09
CA ALA A 51 6.86 4.40 11.94
C ALA A 51 6.94 4.05 13.44
N THR A 52 6.96 5.08 14.28
CA THR A 52 6.87 4.93 15.74
C THR A 52 5.42 4.77 16.19
N ASP A 53 5.21 4.22 17.38
CA ASP A 53 3.88 4.05 17.97
C ASP A 53 3.11 5.37 18.08
N ASP A 54 3.82 6.47 18.35
CA ASP A 54 3.23 7.81 18.45
C ASP A 54 2.67 8.30 17.10
N VAL A 55 3.33 7.97 15.99
CA VAL A 55 2.89 8.33 14.63
C VAL A 55 1.71 7.47 14.19
N LEU A 56 1.74 6.17 14.50
CA LEU A 56 0.68 5.23 14.13
C LEU A 56 -0.57 5.33 15.02
N GLY A 57 -0.44 5.83 16.25
CA GLY A 57 -1.50 5.79 17.25
C GLY A 57 -1.86 4.36 17.71
N LYS A 58 -1.06 3.37 17.35
CA LYS A 58 -1.14 1.95 17.71
C LYS A 58 0.27 1.37 17.83
N PRO A 59 0.46 0.20 18.50
CA PRO A 59 1.75 -0.46 18.50
C PRO A 59 2.22 -0.78 17.08
N SER A 60 3.46 -0.44 16.76
CA SER A 60 4.11 -0.70 15.48
C SER A 60 4.65 -2.13 15.41
N GLY A 61 4.77 -2.69 14.20
CA GLY A 61 5.20 -4.07 13.99
C GLY A 61 4.14 -5.10 14.36
N GLN A 62 2.87 -4.71 14.42
CA GLN A 62 1.77 -5.60 14.78
C GLN A 62 1.64 -6.78 13.81
N ASP A 63 1.86 -6.56 12.53
CA ASP A 63 1.83 -7.63 11.52
C ASP A 63 2.89 -8.70 11.83
N LEU A 64 4.10 -8.30 12.23
CA LEU A 64 5.14 -9.25 12.63
C LEU A 64 4.76 -10.06 13.88
N VAL A 65 4.13 -9.41 14.86
CA VAL A 65 3.64 -10.08 16.08
C VAL A 65 2.56 -11.12 15.74
N GLU A 66 1.71 -10.82 14.78
CA GLU A 66 0.66 -11.73 14.29
C GLU A 66 1.20 -12.81 13.34
N GLY A 67 2.49 -12.77 12.98
CA GLY A 67 3.11 -13.69 12.04
C GLY A 67 2.74 -13.41 10.59
N VAL A 68 2.27 -12.21 10.27
CA VAL A 68 1.97 -11.76 8.92
C VAL A 68 3.22 -11.10 8.34
N TYR A 69 3.74 -11.67 7.26
CA TYR A 69 4.89 -11.12 6.56
C TYR A 69 4.41 -10.27 5.39
N THR A 70 4.52 -8.97 5.57
CA THR A 70 4.16 -7.96 4.58
C THR A 70 5.26 -7.75 3.56
N LEU A 71 5.00 -6.98 2.51
CA LEU A 71 5.91 -6.85 1.37
C LEU A 71 7.34 -6.42 1.77
N PRO A 72 7.57 -5.39 2.60
CA PRO A 72 8.91 -5.01 3.03
C PRO A 72 9.61 -6.15 3.81
N VAL A 73 8.88 -6.88 4.65
CA VAL A 73 9.44 -8.03 5.39
C VAL A 73 9.84 -9.16 4.43
N ILE A 74 9.03 -9.44 3.41
CA ILE A 74 9.34 -10.46 2.39
C ILE A 74 10.62 -10.10 1.63
N TYR A 75 10.76 -8.83 1.24
CA TYR A 75 11.99 -8.37 0.57
C TYR A 75 13.21 -8.43 1.49
N ALA A 76 13.09 -8.02 2.74
CA ALA A 76 14.17 -8.12 3.72
C ALA A 76 14.58 -9.59 3.98
N LEU A 77 13.61 -10.50 4.06
CA LEU A 77 13.87 -11.93 4.23
C LEU A 77 14.67 -12.54 3.07
N ALA A 78 14.53 -12.03 1.86
CA ALA A 78 15.29 -12.52 0.71
C ALA A 78 16.80 -12.28 0.87
N GLY A 79 17.20 -11.23 1.60
CA GLY A 79 18.60 -10.82 1.78
C GLY A 79 19.16 -11.01 3.19
N SER A 80 18.39 -11.50 4.18
CA SER A 80 18.81 -11.53 5.59
C SER A 80 18.59 -12.88 6.27
N ASP A 81 19.65 -13.65 6.44
CA ASP A 81 19.63 -14.87 7.27
C ASP A 81 19.38 -14.56 8.75
N ALA A 82 19.86 -13.41 9.24
CA ALA A 82 19.63 -12.95 10.59
C ALA A 82 18.14 -12.73 10.86
N LEU A 83 17.43 -12.05 9.95
CA LEU A 83 16.00 -11.84 10.07
C LEU A 83 15.24 -13.18 10.03
N ARG A 84 15.62 -14.10 9.15
CA ARG A 84 15.03 -15.45 9.10
C ARG A 84 15.19 -16.20 10.42
N ALA A 85 16.39 -16.18 11.01
CA ALA A 85 16.66 -16.83 12.29
C ALA A 85 15.88 -16.19 13.44
N LEU A 86 15.71 -14.87 13.39
CA LEU A 86 14.97 -14.12 14.38
C LEU A 86 13.47 -14.44 14.34
N LEU A 87 12.87 -14.45 13.15
CA LEU A 87 11.44 -14.73 12.95
C LEU A 87 11.07 -16.21 13.11
N ALA A 88 12.03 -17.12 13.15
CA ALA A 88 11.78 -18.55 13.43
C ALA A 88 11.35 -18.85 14.88
N ARG A 89 11.28 -17.84 15.75
CA ARG A 89 10.91 -17.96 17.17
C ARG A 89 9.90 -16.89 17.55
N PRO A 90 9.10 -17.08 18.61
CA PRO A 90 8.18 -16.05 19.10
C PRO A 90 8.89 -14.73 19.36
N LEU A 91 8.25 -13.63 19.00
CA LEU A 91 8.78 -12.28 19.17
C LEU A 91 8.35 -11.73 20.54
N ASP A 92 9.32 -11.44 21.42
CA ASP A 92 9.16 -10.51 22.54
C ASP A 92 9.47 -9.08 22.08
N ALA A 93 9.31 -8.09 22.95
CA ALA A 93 9.50 -6.68 22.60
C ALA A 93 10.92 -6.37 22.06
N GLY A 94 11.95 -6.97 22.62
CA GLY A 94 13.34 -6.77 22.18
C GLY A 94 13.58 -7.36 20.78
N ARG A 95 13.08 -8.57 20.56
CA ARG A 95 13.18 -9.24 19.25
C ARG A 95 12.34 -8.59 18.17
N LEU A 96 11.18 -8.04 18.56
CA LEU A 96 10.36 -7.26 17.64
C LEU A 96 11.10 -5.99 17.16
N ALA A 97 11.72 -5.26 18.08
CA ALA A 97 12.53 -4.09 17.73
C ALA A 97 13.70 -4.45 16.79
N GLU A 98 14.42 -5.54 17.09
CA GLU A 98 15.50 -6.05 16.24
C GLU A 98 14.97 -6.51 14.86
N ALA A 99 13.83 -7.21 14.80
CA ALA A 99 13.22 -7.64 13.55
C ALA A 99 12.82 -6.46 12.67
N ARG A 100 12.21 -5.43 13.26
CA ARG A 100 11.87 -4.19 12.54
C ARG A 100 13.12 -3.51 12.00
N GLN A 101 14.17 -3.37 12.81
CA GLN A 101 15.44 -2.80 12.37
C GLN A 101 16.04 -3.59 11.19
N LEU A 102 16.04 -4.91 11.25
CA LEU A 102 16.53 -5.74 10.15
C LEU A 102 15.64 -5.65 8.90
N ALA A 103 14.32 -5.49 9.07
CA ALA A 103 13.37 -5.35 7.97
C ALA A 103 13.49 -4.01 7.22
N THR A 104 14.07 -2.97 7.85
CA THR A 104 14.32 -1.67 7.21
C THR A 104 15.68 -1.55 6.54
N THR A 105 16.51 -2.61 6.59
CA THR A 105 17.83 -2.61 5.97
C THR A 105 17.82 -3.12 4.53
N ASN A 106 18.93 -2.94 3.82
CA ASN A 106 19.20 -3.52 2.49
C ASN A 106 18.20 -3.12 1.38
N GLY A 107 17.59 -1.94 1.44
CA GLY A 107 16.72 -1.44 0.38
C GLY A 107 15.34 -2.13 0.31
N ALA A 108 14.95 -2.89 1.34
CA ALA A 108 13.68 -3.61 1.35
C ALA A 108 12.47 -2.67 1.40
N VAL A 109 12.57 -1.58 2.17
CA VAL A 109 11.55 -0.53 2.26
C VAL A 109 11.43 0.20 0.93
N GLU A 110 12.55 0.63 0.35
CA GLU A 110 12.61 1.31 -0.94
C GLU A 110 12.03 0.44 -2.07
N ALA A 111 12.32 -0.86 -2.05
CA ALA A 111 11.74 -1.79 -3.01
C ALA A 111 10.22 -1.93 -2.84
N ALA A 112 9.72 -1.94 -1.61
CA ALA A 112 8.28 -1.96 -1.34
C ALA A 112 7.62 -0.65 -1.78
N LEU A 113 8.20 0.52 -1.46
CA LEU A 113 7.71 1.82 -1.91
C LEU A 113 7.73 1.96 -3.44
N GLY A 114 8.70 1.34 -4.12
CA GLY A 114 8.70 1.22 -5.57
C GLY A 114 7.44 0.53 -6.11
N VAL A 115 6.97 -0.54 -5.45
CA VAL A 115 5.71 -1.21 -5.80
C VAL A 115 4.50 -0.30 -5.55
N ALA A 116 4.49 0.48 -4.47
CA ALA A 116 3.44 1.46 -4.21
C ALA A 116 3.39 2.53 -5.31
N SER A 117 4.54 3.07 -5.70
CA SER A 117 4.68 4.05 -6.79
C SER A 117 4.20 3.49 -8.13
N ASP A 118 4.54 2.25 -8.46
CA ASP A 118 4.03 1.55 -9.65
C ASP A 118 2.50 1.44 -9.65
N HIS A 119 1.90 1.18 -8.51
CA HIS A 119 0.45 1.15 -8.38
C HIS A 119 -0.15 2.56 -8.47
N ALA A 120 0.48 3.58 -7.93
CA ALA A 120 0.05 4.96 -8.08
C ALA A 120 0.05 5.40 -9.55
N ALA A 121 1.12 5.10 -10.29
CA ALA A 121 1.20 5.37 -11.73
C ALA A 121 0.08 4.65 -12.51
N LYS A 122 -0.15 3.36 -12.26
CA LYS A 122 -1.24 2.59 -12.90
C LYS A 122 -2.64 3.11 -12.55
N ALA A 123 -2.82 3.71 -11.37
CA ALA A 123 -4.07 4.40 -11.03
C ALA A 123 -4.27 5.65 -11.89
N GLY A 124 -3.24 6.47 -12.05
CA GLY A 124 -3.26 7.62 -12.97
C GLY A 124 -3.55 7.23 -14.41
N ASP A 125 -2.86 6.20 -14.92
CA ASP A 125 -3.08 5.67 -16.28
C ASP A 125 -4.53 5.20 -16.51
N ALA A 126 -5.15 4.60 -15.49
CA ALA A 126 -6.55 4.17 -15.58
C ALA A 126 -7.50 5.34 -15.77
N LEU A 127 -7.25 6.50 -15.13
CA LEU A 127 -8.05 7.72 -15.29
C LEU A 127 -7.76 8.44 -16.62
N ALA A 128 -6.52 8.42 -17.08
CA ALA A 128 -6.15 9.05 -18.37
C ALA A 128 -6.90 8.45 -19.57
N GLY A 129 -7.36 7.20 -19.45
CA GLY A 129 -8.19 6.54 -20.48
C GLY A 129 -9.69 6.73 -20.35
N ALA A 130 -10.17 7.52 -19.37
CA ALA A 130 -11.59 7.71 -19.07
C ALA A 130 -12.10 9.02 -19.67
N GLU A 131 -12.48 8.98 -20.96
CA GLU A 131 -12.86 10.17 -21.73
C GLU A 131 -14.19 10.81 -21.27
N GLY A 132 -15.06 10.04 -20.60
CA GLY A 132 -16.37 10.52 -20.11
C GLY A 132 -16.35 11.09 -18.68
N LEU A 133 -15.22 11.05 -17.99
CA LEU A 133 -15.08 11.62 -16.65
C LEU A 133 -14.69 13.10 -16.70
N ASP A 134 -15.17 13.87 -15.72
CA ASP A 134 -14.78 15.27 -15.56
C ASP A 134 -13.25 15.37 -15.30
N PRO A 135 -12.50 16.14 -16.13
CA PRO A 135 -11.05 16.29 -15.96
C PRO A 135 -10.63 16.83 -14.59
N VAL A 136 -11.45 17.70 -13.97
CA VAL A 136 -11.17 18.26 -12.64
C VAL A 136 -11.25 17.14 -11.58
N VAL A 137 -12.22 16.24 -11.73
CA VAL A 137 -12.35 15.07 -10.85
C VAL A 137 -11.18 14.11 -11.05
N CYS A 138 -10.80 13.84 -12.30
CA CYS A 138 -9.65 12.98 -12.61
C CYS A 138 -8.33 13.55 -12.01
N GLU A 139 -8.11 14.87 -12.13
CA GLU A 139 -6.97 15.53 -11.52
C GLU A 139 -6.97 15.42 -9.99
N ALA A 140 -8.14 15.62 -9.35
CA ALA A 140 -8.27 15.49 -7.90
C ALA A 140 -7.98 14.06 -7.43
N LEU A 141 -8.48 13.05 -8.15
CA LEU A 141 -8.21 11.64 -7.88
C LEU A 141 -6.73 11.29 -8.10
N GLY A 142 -6.08 11.86 -9.12
CA GLY A 142 -4.64 11.72 -9.35
C GLY A 142 -3.82 12.24 -8.17
N ARG A 143 -4.09 13.48 -7.73
CA ARG A 143 -3.42 14.07 -6.56
C ARG A 143 -3.63 13.27 -5.28
N LEU A 144 -4.79 12.64 -5.10
CA LEU A 144 -5.07 11.81 -3.94
C LEU A 144 -4.12 10.61 -3.88
N VAL A 145 -3.89 9.94 -5.00
CA VAL A 145 -3.00 8.77 -5.01
C VAL A 145 -1.52 9.15 -4.93
N GLU A 146 -1.11 10.27 -5.52
CA GLU A 146 0.24 10.82 -5.37
C GLU A 146 0.54 11.13 -3.90
N GLY A 147 -0.37 11.79 -3.21
CA GLY A 147 -0.24 12.11 -1.79
C GLY A 147 -0.18 10.89 -0.87
N LEU A 148 -0.60 9.69 -1.30
CA LEU A 148 -0.39 8.46 -0.54
C LEU A 148 1.09 8.05 -0.52
N VAL A 149 1.80 8.25 -1.62
CA VAL A 149 3.23 7.87 -1.75
C VAL A 149 4.14 8.92 -1.10
N GLU A 150 3.76 10.21 -1.15
CA GLU A 150 4.57 11.31 -0.59
C GLU A 150 4.57 11.35 0.94
N ARG A 151 3.63 10.69 1.61
CA ARG A 151 3.53 10.70 3.09
C ARG A 151 4.73 10.06 3.79
N ASP A 152 5.58 9.36 3.07
CA ASP A 152 6.69 8.56 3.60
C ASP A 152 8.06 8.96 3.04
N SER A 153 8.16 10.17 2.46
CA SER A 153 9.41 10.70 1.89
C SER A 153 10.11 11.65 2.83
#